data_f74c288536158f232dd6d1f1e34cae0d
#
_entry.id   f74c288536158f232dd6d1f1e34cae0d
#
_cell.length_a   1.000
_cell.length_b   1.000
_cell.length_c   1.000
_cell.angle_alpha   90.00
_cell.angle_beta   90.00
_cell.angle_gamma   90.00
#
_symmetry.space_group_name_H-M   'P 1'
#
loop_
_entity.id
_entity.type
_entity.pdbx_description
1 polymer ?
#
loop_
_entity_poly.entity_id
_entity_poly.type
_entity_poly.pdbx_seq_one_letter_code
_entity_poly.pdbx_strand_id
1 'polypeptide(L)'
;MKFIRRFSIPACLLVCLFLVFCAYSNLFHKSAIESEQEENLELTTVFRYENGMAIRRGSVRIRCRQTEQSAALNDRGEASSFQVPKDNEATLILTGSDGREISRIALHFTAAAVTDASTDENGVGHVSVKAETERLTLLLTLDESDRLYCGLYLNDLQ
;
A
#
# COMPACT_ATOMS: atom_id res chain seq x y z
N MET A 1 11.43 3.56 -73.05
CA MET A 1 10.81 2.83 -71.95
C MET A 1 11.84 2.20 -71.04
N LYS A 2 12.49 2.93 -70.12
CA LYS A 2 13.43 2.40 -69.15
C LYS A 2 13.60 3.38 -67.97
N PHE A 3 12.51 3.72 -67.26
CA PHE A 3 12.59 4.68 -66.15
C PHE A 3 11.82 4.27 -64.87
N ILE A 4 11.27 3.06 -64.76
CA ILE A 4 10.37 2.70 -63.65
C ILE A 4 10.98 1.73 -62.64
N ARG A 5 12.30 1.40 -62.70
CA ARG A 5 12.87 0.35 -61.84
C ARG A 5 13.82 0.83 -60.73
N ARG A 6 13.98 2.13 -60.49
CA ARG A 6 14.93 2.64 -59.48
C ARG A 6 14.33 3.20 -58.21
N PHE A 7 12.99 3.25 -58.07
CA PHE A 7 12.35 3.84 -56.88
C PHE A 7 11.79 2.85 -55.87
N SER A 8 11.76 1.54 -56.15
CA SER A 8 11.08 0.58 -55.27
C SER A 8 11.94 0.08 -54.07
N ILE A 9 13.27 0.10 -54.20
CA ILE A 9 14.16 -0.42 -53.18
C ILE A 9 14.24 0.48 -51.94
N PRO A 10 14.40 1.83 -52.07
CA PRO A 10 14.43 2.69 -50.87
C PRO A 10 13.06 2.79 -50.15
N ALA A 11 11.95 2.69 -50.89
CA ALA A 11 10.63 2.70 -50.29
C ALA A 11 10.33 1.46 -49.43
N CYS A 12 10.73 0.29 -49.91
CA CYS A 12 10.61 -0.98 -49.19
C CYS A 12 11.47 -0.99 -47.88
N LEU A 13 12.68 -0.44 -47.98
CA LEU A 13 13.61 -0.32 -46.82
C LEU A 13 13.02 0.63 -45.75
N LEU A 14 12.41 1.75 -46.16
CA LEU A 14 11.73 2.69 -45.22
C LEU A 14 10.52 2.06 -44.54
N VAL A 15 9.71 1.29 -45.25
CA VAL A 15 8.55 0.59 -44.68
C VAL A 15 9.01 -0.50 -43.69
N CYS A 16 10.05 -1.26 -44.02
CA CYS A 16 10.60 -2.24 -43.08
C CYS A 16 11.17 -1.59 -41.83
N LEU A 17 11.90 -0.47 -41.96
CA LEU A 17 12.41 0.30 -40.81
C LEU A 17 11.28 0.83 -39.93
N PHE A 18 10.19 1.32 -40.56
CA PHE A 18 9.01 1.81 -39.83
C PHE A 18 8.28 0.68 -39.08
N LEU A 19 8.14 -0.50 -39.70
CA LEU A 19 7.54 -1.67 -39.05
C LEU A 19 8.40 -2.19 -37.88
N VAL A 20 9.71 -2.20 -38.03
CA VAL A 20 10.64 -2.56 -36.95
C VAL A 20 10.55 -1.53 -35.81
N PHE A 21 10.48 -0.24 -36.13
CA PHE A 21 10.33 0.81 -35.12
C PHE A 21 8.98 0.72 -34.39
N CYS A 22 7.87 0.44 -35.10
CA CYS A 22 6.56 0.21 -34.48
C CYS A 22 6.53 -1.07 -33.62
N ALA A 23 7.21 -2.13 -34.04
CA ALA A 23 7.33 -3.35 -33.23
C ALA A 23 8.18 -3.10 -31.96
N TYR A 24 9.27 -2.34 -32.08
CA TYR A 24 10.10 -1.94 -30.95
C TYR A 24 9.34 -1.03 -29.97
N SER A 25 8.63 -0.03 -30.45
CA SER A 25 7.86 0.86 -29.58
C SER A 25 6.69 0.13 -28.89
N ASN A 26 6.04 -0.84 -29.55
CA ASN A 26 5.04 -1.69 -28.89
C ASN A 26 5.63 -2.64 -27.85
N LEU A 27 6.84 -3.16 -28.09
CA LEU A 27 7.57 -3.96 -27.09
C LEU A 27 7.97 -3.11 -25.87
N PHE A 28 8.45 -1.88 -26.08
CA PHE A 28 8.76 -0.96 -24.99
C PHE A 28 7.50 -0.50 -24.23
N HIS A 29 6.39 -0.25 -24.93
CA HIS A 29 5.10 0.07 -24.27
C HIS A 29 4.55 -1.13 -23.49
N LYS A 30 4.70 -2.34 -24.02
CA LYS A 30 4.24 -3.54 -23.30
C LYS A 30 5.12 -3.84 -22.09
N SER A 31 6.44 -3.66 -22.16
CA SER A 31 7.34 -3.77 -21.00
C SER A 31 7.12 -2.68 -19.96
N ALA A 32 6.66 -1.48 -20.35
CA ALA A 32 6.33 -0.41 -19.41
C ALA A 32 4.96 -0.59 -18.74
N ILE A 33 4.09 -1.43 -19.32
CA ILE A 33 2.76 -1.76 -18.75
C ILE A 33 2.82 -3.05 -17.92
N GLU A 34 3.81 -3.93 -18.16
CA GLU A 34 4.12 -5.09 -17.29
C GLU A 34 4.97 -4.70 -16.07
N SER A 35 5.34 -3.41 -15.92
CA SER A 35 5.99 -2.92 -14.72
C SER A 35 4.97 -2.85 -13.60
N GLU A 36 5.15 -3.76 -12.64
CA GLU A 36 4.64 -3.68 -11.28
C GLU A 36 3.10 -3.73 -11.17
N GLN A 37 2.52 -4.91 -11.27
CA GLN A 37 1.41 -5.20 -10.37
C GLN A 37 1.99 -5.02 -8.97
N GLU A 38 1.89 -3.80 -8.44
CA GLU A 38 2.12 -3.55 -7.02
C GLU A 38 1.21 -4.53 -6.28
N GLU A 39 1.80 -5.57 -5.69
CA GLU A 39 1.06 -6.48 -4.84
C GLU A 39 0.52 -5.68 -3.67
N ASN A 40 -0.77 -5.37 -3.71
CA ASN A 40 -1.44 -4.66 -2.65
C ASN A 40 -1.91 -5.64 -1.57
N LEU A 41 -1.74 -5.22 -0.33
CA LEU A 41 -2.32 -5.83 0.84
C LEU A 41 -3.67 -5.14 1.14
N GLU A 42 -4.74 -5.90 1.28
CA GLU A 42 -5.99 -5.39 1.84
C GLU A 42 -5.87 -5.35 3.37
N LEU A 43 -5.80 -4.14 3.93
CA LEU A 43 -5.59 -3.94 5.36
C LEU A 43 -6.90 -3.49 6.03
N THR A 44 -7.24 -4.17 7.11
CA THR A 44 -8.23 -3.76 8.10
C THR A 44 -7.52 -3.48 9.41
N THR A 45 -7.86 -2.38 10.07
CA THR A 45 -7.29 -2.01 11.36
C THR A 45 -8.36 -1.98 12.43
N VAL A 46 -8.07 -2.48 13.61
CA VAL A 46 -8.95 -2.44 14.78
C VAL A 46 -8.19 -1.76 15.91
N PHE A 47 -8.74 -0.68 16.45
CA PHE A 47 -8.13 0.09 17.52
C PHE A 47 -8.86 -0.10 18.84
N ARG A 48 -8.11 -0.42 19.88
CA ARG A 48 -8.59 -0.59 21.25
C ARG A 48 -7.61 -0.01 22.25
N TYR A 49 -8.12 0.32 23.43
CA TYR A 49 -7.30 0.58 24.60
C TYR A 49 -6.94 -0.74 25.33
N GLU A 50 -5.92 -0.72 26.20
CA GLU A 50 -5.53 -1.88 27.01
C GLU A 50 -6.67 -2.46 27.85
N ASN A 51 -7.60 -1.65 28.28
CA ASN A 51 -8.81 -2.09 29.00
C ASN A 51 -9.84 -2.78 28.10
N GLY A 52 -9.53 -2.99 26.82
CA GLY A 52 -10.38 -3.64 25.83
C GLY A 52 -11.47 -2.74 25.19
N MET A 53 -11.57 -1.49 25.60
CA MET A 53 -12.54 -0.56 25.00
C MET A 53 -12.14 -0.21 23.56
N ALA A 54 -13.10 -0.33 22.64
CA ALA A 54 -12.90 0.09 21.26
C ALA A 54 -12.79 1.62 21.16
N ILE A 55 -11.84 2.10 20.35
CA ILE A 55 -11.74 3.52 20.01
C ILE A 55 -12.78 3.80 18.92
N ARG A 56 -13.77 4.59 19.29
CA ARG A 56 -14.94 4.90 18.45
C ARG A 56 -14.92 6.35 17.99
N ARG A 57 -15.68 6.65 16.96
CA ARG A 57 -15.93 8.02 16.48
C ARG A 57 -14.66 8.78 16.09
N GLY A 58 -13.78 8.10 15.40
CA GLY A 58 -12.58 8.68 14.83
C GLY A 58 -12.43 8.28 13.38
N SER A 59 -11.27 8.55 12.83
CA SER A 59 -10.89 8.10 11.50
C SER A 59 -9.45 7.59 11.50
N VAL A 60 -9.19 6.67 10.60
CA VAL A 60 -7.84 6.19 10.30
C VAL A 60 -7.46 6.68 8.93
N ARG A 61 -6.28 7.23 8.81
CA ARG A 61 -5.69 7.67 7.58
C ARG A 61 -4.42 6.86 7.35
N ILE A 62 -4.31 6.27 6.16
CA ILE A 62 -3.10 5.57 5.73
C ILE A 62 -2.41 6.41 4.67
N ARG A 63 -1.13 6.68 4.88
CA ARG A 63 -0.27 7.35 3.92
C ARG A 63 0.81 6.38 3.45
N CYS A 64 0.86 6.15 2.13
CA CYS A 64 1.87 5.35 1.47
C CYS A 64 2.46 6.19 0.33
N ARG A 65 3.76 6.50 0.35
CA ARG A 65 4.41 7.37 -0.66
C ARG A 65 3.58 8.64 -0.97
N GLN A 66 2.89 8.64 -2.13
CA GLN A 66 2.08 9.78 -2.61
C GLN A 66 0.57 9.53 -2.50
N THR A 67 0.17 8.35 -2.03
CA THR A 67 -1.25 7.99 -1.87
C THR A 67 -1.67 8.14 -0.42
N GLU A 68 -2.87 8.65 -0.23
CA GLU A 68 -3.50 8.77 1.08
C GLU A 68 -4.93 8.23 1.00
N GLN A 69 -5.27 7.32 1.91
CA GLN A 69 -6.60 6.75 2.06
C GLN A 69 -7.12 7.06 3.46
N SER A 70 -8.41 7.23 3.63
CA SER A 70 -9.02 7.49 4.93
C SER A 70 -10.34 6.73 5.08
N ALA A 71 -10.56 6.17 6.26
CA ALA A 71 -11.79 5.51 6.63
C ALA A 71 -12.22 5.89 8.05
N ALA A 72 -13.53 6.02 8.29
CA ALA A 72 -14.08 6.24 9.61
C ALA A 72 -14.03 4.95 10.44
N LEU A 73 -13.81 5.09 11.75
CA LEU A 73 -13.95 3.99 12.69
C LEU A 73 -15.43 3.68 12.94
N ASN A 74 -15.76 2.40 12.90
CA ASN A 74 -17.08 1.91 13.29
C ASN A 74 -17.18 1.76 14.83
N ASP A 75 -18.34 1.29 15.33
CA ASP A 75 -18.56 1.08 16.76
C ASP A 75 -17.66 0.02 17.40
N ARG A 76 -16.99 -0.80 16.60
CA ARG A 76 -16.03 -1.80 17.06
C ARG A 76 -14.58 -1.29 17.06
N GLY A 77 -14.38 -0.04 16.66
CA GLY A 77 -13.04 0.55 16.49
C GLY A 77 -12.34 0.08 15.24
N GLU A 78 -13.09 -0.36 14.23
CA GLU A 78 -12.56 -0.94 13.01
C GLU A 78 -12.63 0.06 11.85
N ALA A 79 -11.55 0.14 11.08
CA ALA A 79 -11.48 0.80 9.78
C ALA A 79 -10.94 -0.20 8.75
N SER A 80 -11.65 -0.41 7.66
CA SER A 80 -11.41 -1.49 6.71
C SER A 80 -11.18 -0.99 5.29
N SER A 81 -10.70 -1.94 4.45
CA SER A 81 -10.58 -1.78 2.99
C SER A 81 -9.47 -0.82 2.52
N PHE A 82 -8.39 -0.71 3.28
CA PHE A 82 -7.21 0.00 2.80
C PHE A 82 -6.40 -0.89 1.84
N GLN A 83 -5.99 -0.33 0.71
CA GLN A 83 -5.08 -0.97 -0.23
C GLN A 83 -3.67 -0.43 -0.01
N VAL A 84 -2.79 -1.27 0.51
CA VAL A 84 -1.44 -0.87 0.91
C VAL A 84 -0.40 -1.61 0.06
N PRO A 85 0.46 -0.90 -0.69
CA PRO A 85 1.55 -1.54 -1.42
C PRO A 85 2.52 -2.26 -0.47
N LYS A 86 2.83 -3.52 -0.75
CA LYS A 86 3.65 -4.38 0.13
C LYS A 86 5.14 -4.05 0.14
N ASP A 87 5.60 -3.31 -0.82
CA ASP A 87 7.02 -2.95 -1.00
C ASP A 87 7.41 -1.65 -0.30
N ASN A 88 6.47 -1.01 0.38
CA ASN A 88 6.65 0.32 0.94
C ASN A 88 6.26 0.40 2.41
N GLU A 89 6.94 1.29 3.11
CA GLU A 89 6.49 1.72 4.42
C GLU A 89 5.17 2.48 4.30
N ALA A 90 4.25 2.18 5.21
CA ALA A 90 2.99 2.90 5.32
C ALA A 90 2.89 3.53 6.70
N THR A 91 2.26 4.69 6.78
CA THR A 91 1.99 5.36 8.06
C THR A 91 0.49 5.39 8.30
N LEU A 92 0.06 4.80 9.42
CA LEU A 92 -1.28 4.93 9.96
C LEU A 92 -1.34 6.15 10.87
N ILE A 93 -2.37 6.98 10.70
CA ILE A 93 -2.65 8.12 11.56
C ILE A 93 -4.07 7.93 12.10
N LEU A 94 -4.17 7.68 13.40
CA LEU A 94 -5.44 7.63 14.11
C LEU A 94 -5.83 9.02 14.56
N THR A 95 -7.02 9.43 14.22
CA THR A 95 -7.57 10.75 14.53
C THR A 95 -8.86 10.60 15.33
N GLY A 96 -9.01 11.35 16.39
CA GLY A 96 -10.21 11.37 17.21
C GLY A 96 -11.40 12.10 16.55
N SER A 97 -12.54 12.08 17.22
CA SER A 97 -13.76 12.77 16.76
C SER A 97 -13.63 14.29 16.72
N ASP A 98 -12.68 14.83 17.46
CA ASP A 98 -12.34 16.27 17.50
C ASP A 98 -11.34 16.69 16.41
N GLY A 99 -10.91 15.75 15.57
CA GLY A 99 -9.94 15.96 14.51
C GLY A 99 -8.46 15.98 14.97
N ARG A 100 -8.21 15.73 16.25
CA ARG A 100 -6.82 15.63 16.76
C ARG A 100 -6.23 14.27 16.47
N GLU A 101 -4.94 14.27 16.13
CA GLU A 101 -4.16 13.04 16.04
C GLU A 101 -4.03 12.41 17.44
N ILE A 102 -4.50 11.17 17.56
CA ILE A 102 -4.39 10.37 18.79
C ILE A 102 -3.07 9.61 18.75
N SER A 103 -2.81 8.90 17.65
CA SER A 103 -1.61 8.06 17.53
C SER A 103 -1.13 8.00 16.07
N ARG A 104 0.18 7.80 15.92
CA ARG A 104 0.84 7.58 14.64
C ARG A 104 1.61 6.28 14.68
N ILE A 105 1.43 5.44 13.66
CA ILE A 105 2.00 4.10 13.61
C ILE A 105 2.63 3.87 12.25
N ALA A 106 3.92 3.56 12.23
CA ALA A 106 4.64 3.15 11.04
C ALA A 106 4.49 1.63 10.84
N LEU A 107 4.08 1.22 9.65
CA LEU A 107 4.02 -0.18 9.24
C LEU A 107 5.26 -0.51 8.41
N HIS A 108 6.00 -1.52 8.83
CA HIS A 108 7.19 -2.02 8.14
C HIS A 108 6.90 -3.41 7.57
N PHE A 109 6.98 -3.55 6.25
CA PHE A 109 6.77 -4.83 5.59
C PHE A 109 8.05 -5.66 5.61
N THR A 110 7.98 -6.86 6.15
CA THR A 110 9.13 -7.77 6.31
C THR A 110 8.84 -9.15 5.76
N ALA A 111 9.89 -9.89 5.37
CA ALA A 111 9.75 -11.30 4.97
C ALA A 111 9.49 -12.23 6.17
N ALA A 112 9.82 -11.81 7.39
CA ALA A 112 9.64 -12.58 8.60
C ALA A 112 8.27 -12.30 9.25
N ALA A 113 7.63 -13.35 9.77
CA ALA A 113 6.40 -13.20 10.56
C ALA A 113 6.72 -12.70 11.97
N VAL A 114 7.12 -11.44 12.10
CA VAL A 114 7.41 -10.83 13.41
C VAL A 114 6.37 -9.75 13.65
N THR A 115 5.56 -9.95 14.68
CA THR A 115 4.72 -8.92 15.28
C THR A 115 5.54 -8.20 16.35
N ASP A 116 6.50 -7.40 15.94
CA ASP A 116 7.13 -6.47 16.87
C ASP A 116 6.35 -5.17 16.85
N ALA A 117 5.78 -4.82 17.99
CA ALA A 117 5.20 -3.51 18.22
C ALA A 117 6.06 -2.77 19.22
N SER A 118 6.50 -1.59 18.87
CA SER A 118 7.29 -0.71 19.73
C SER A 118 6.85 0.73 19.55
N THR A 119 7.15 1.58 20.50
CA THR A 119 6.95 3.03 20.37
C THR A 119 8.29 3.74 20.54
N ASP A 120 8.63 4.63 19.63
CA ASP A 120 9.87 5.41 19.68
C ASP A 120 9.79 6.59 20.67
N GLU A 121 10.91 7.32 20.84
CA GLU A 121 11.01 8.50 21.71
C GLU A 121 10.06 9.63 21.31
N ASN A 122 9.64 9.69 20.05
CA ASN A 122 8.71 10.69 19.51
C ASN A 122 7.24 10.29 19.68
N GLY A 123 6.97 9.10 20.24
CA GLY A 123 5.62 8.56 20.40
C GLY A 123 5.06 7.89 19.15
N VAL A 124 5.87 7.65 18.13
CA VAL A 124 5.46 6.92 16.92
C VAL A 124 5.53 5.43 17.20
N GLY A 125 4.41 4.73 16.99
CA GLY A 125 4.36 3.28 17.04
C GLY A 125 4.99 2.66 15.79
N HIS A 126 5.63 1.51 15.96
CA HIS A 126 6.21 0.74 14.86
C HIS A 126 5.64 -0.68 14.89
N VAL A 127 5.16 -1.16 13.77
CA VAL A 127 4.62 -2.52 13.63
C VAL A 127 5.23 -3.18 12.41
N SER A 128 5.81 -4.36 12.59
CA SER A 128 6.30 -5.19 11.49
C SER A 128 5.18 -6.08 10.95
N VAL A 129 4.99 -6.05 9.64
CA VAL A 129 3.92 -6.77 8.93
C VAL A 129 4.54 -7.76 7.95
N LYS A 130 4.03 -9.01 7.93
CA LYS A 130 4.46 -10.01 6.96
C LYS A 130 3.96 -9.67 5.56
N ALA A 131 4.88 -9.51 4.60
CA ALA A 131 4.57 -9.10 3.24
C ALA A 131 3.83 -10.14 2.38
N GLU A 132 3.87 -11.44 2.77
CA GLU A 132 3.25 -12.53 1.98
C GLU A 132 1.73 -12.60 2.05
N THR A 133 1.09 -11.85 2.95
CA THR A 133 -0.36 -11.86 3.16
C THR A 133 -1.08 -11.00 2.13
N GLU A 134 -2.20 -11.47 1.58
CA GLU A 134 -3.08 -10.68 0.69
C GLU A 134 -4.07 -9.84 1.48
N ARG A 135 -4.52 -10.36 2.62
CA ARG A 135 -5.45 -9.71 3.54
C ARG A 135 -4.92 -9.76 4.95
N LEU A 136 -5.05 -8.67 5.66
CA LEU A 136 -4.57 -8.57 7.02
C LEU A 136 -5.52 -7.74 7.88
N THR A 137 -5.84 -8.27 9.04
CA THR A 137 -6.49 -7.50 10.11
C THR A 137 -5.50 -7.27 11.23
N LEU A 138 -5.18 -6.02 11.52
CA LEU A 138 -4.31 -5.62 12.62
C LEU A 138 -5.15 -5.13 13.81
N LEU A 139 -5.01 -5.79 14.95
CA LEU A 139 -5.47 -5.27 16.23
C LEU A 139 -4.36 -4.41 16.84
N LEU A 140 -4.60 -3.12 16.99
CA LEU A 140 -3.68 -2.14 17.53
C LEU A 140 -4.21 -1.68 18.87
N THR A 141 -3.45 -1.99 19.93
CA THR A 141 -3.80 -1.65 21.31
C THR A 141 -2.99 -0.44 21.75
N LEU A 142 -3.68 0.59 22.23
CA LEU A 142 -3.06 1.79 22.78
C LEU A 142 -3.13 1.77 24.31
N ASP A 143 -2.10 2.33 24.93
CA ASP A 143 -2.07 2.60 26.38
C ASP A 143 -2.93 3.83 26.75
N GLU A 144 -2.98 4.18 28.02
CA GLU A 144 -3.70 5.36 28.51
C GLU A 144 -3.13 6.70 28.02
N SER A 145 -1.91 6.67 27.49
CA SER A 145 -1.23 7.85 26.92
C SER A 145 -1.31 7.90 25.40
N ASP A 146 -2.21 7.13 24.79
CA ASP A 146 -2.41 7.02 23.34
C ASP A 146 -1.19 6.46 22.57
N ARG A 147 -0.25 5.80 23.25
CA ARG A 147 0.91 5.16 22.65
C ARG A 147 0.60 3.73 22.26
N LEU A 148 1.21 3.27 21.18
CA LEU A 148 1.06 1.88 20.76
C LEU A 148 1.72 0.96 21.79
N TYR A 149 0.90 0.12 22.41
CA TYR A 149 1.31 -0.88 23.39
C TYR A 149 1.54 -2.25 22.73
N CYS A 150 0.64 -2.66 21.84
CA CYS A 150 0.68 -3.97 21.20
C CYS A 150 0.05 -3.93 19.79
N GLY A 151 0.63 -4.69 18.88
CA GLY A 151 0.04 -4.97 17.57
C GLY A 151 -0.09 -6.49 17.39
N LEU A 152 -1.28 -6.97 17.12
CA LEU A 152 -1.56 -8.39 16.88
C LEU A 152 -2.22 -8.59 15.52
N TYR A 153 -1.88 -9.69 14.86
CA TYR A 153 -2.63 -10.18 13.71
C TYR A 153 -3.89 -10.88 14.18
N LEU A 154 -5.02 -10.41 13.71
CA LEU A 154 -6.23 -11.22 13.74
C LEU A 154 -6.29 -11.92 12.38
N ASN A 155 -5.70 -13.14 12.30
CA ASN A 155 -6.00 -14.01 11.17
C ASN A 155 -7.50 -14.26 11.19
N ASP A 156 -8.14 -14.25 10.00
CA ASP A 156 -9.53 -14.63 9.86
C ASP A 156 -9.77 -15.93 10.64
N LEU A 157 -10.48 -15.78 11.74
CA LEU A 157 -11.05 -16.91 12.46
C LEU A 157 -12.14 -17.45 11.53
N GLN A 158 -11.76 -18.42 10.67
CA GLN A 158 -12.71 -19.30 9.99
C GLN A 158 -13.47 -20.16 10.99
#